data_13dcd7537f61f9784335e775abd9dc8f
#
_entry.id   13dcd7537f61f9784335e775abd9dc8f
#
_cell.length_a   1.000
_cell.length_b   1.000
_cell.length_c   1.000
_cell.angle_alpha   90.00
_cell.angle_beta   90.00
_cell.angle_gamma   90.00
#
_symmetry.space_group_name_H-M   'P 1'
#
loop_
_entity.id
_entity.type
_entity.pdbx_description
1 polymer ?
#
loop_
_entity_poly.entity_id
_entity_poly.type
_entity_poly.pdbx_seq_one_letter_code
_entity_poly.pdbx_strand_id
1 'polypeptide(L)'
;MNEIISMIFSGRCMLILMGIYAMYVGFLYNDQFSIGVDWFGSTWSFPEGQVKGVWNGRVYPMGLDPVWHDKENSLLFYNSFKMKFAVIFGIAQMILGVVLKFMNNVYMKNWVDFWCEAVPQMLFMLTFFGWMIVLIVMKWLINWDVRMAQDDTPPSLINTLISFALHPGQVDDPLFESQGQVQFYLLILMVLSVPWMLIIKPIILSRRAKKHPHQEEESELMKNPTLPHEESHPTSFMELLIFQGIETIEYCLGCISHTASYLRLWALSLAHSQLSEVFWNKILQPGLDSGNPIMLYILFIFFALATLGVLLVMDALECYLHALRLLWVEFQTKFYAGKGYKFAPLNFHDLLVGEDW
;
A
#
# COMPACT_ATOMS: atom_id res chain seq x y z
N MET A 1 -11.53 -36.05 3.45
CA MET A 1 -11.40 -35.25 4.67
C MET A 1 -9.93 -34.94 5.00
N ASN A 2 -9.01 -35.82 4.68
CA ASN A 2 -7.57 -35.61 4.97
C ASN A 2 -6.90 -34.52 4.12
N GLU A 3 -7.33 -34.28 2.87
CA GLU A 3 -6.71 -33.29 1.98
C GLU A 3 -6.99 -31.85 2.44
N ILE A 4 -8.21 -31.55 2.89
CA ILE A 4 -8.57 -30.23 3.39
C ILE A 4 -7.79 -29.93 4.69
N ILE A 5 -7.68 -30.90 5.59
CA ILE A 5 -6.91 -30.76 6.83
C ILE A 5 -5.42 -30.55 6.52
N SER A 6 -4.88 -31.26 5.53
CA SER A 6 -3.48 -31.10 5.08
C SER A 6 -3.24 -29.70 4.50
N MET A 7 -4.19 -29.15 3.73
CA MET A 7 -4.11 -27.81 3.17
C MET A 7 -4.13 -26.74 4.27
N ILE A 8 -5.05 -26.85 5.24
CA ILE A 8 -5.13 -25.95 6.40
C ILE A 8 -3.85 -26.03 7.24
N PHE A 9 -3.32 -27.24 7.46
CA PHE A 9 -2.10 -27.43 8.22
C PHE A 9 -0.86 -26.85 7.52
N SER A 10 -0.82 -26.90 6.20
CA SER A 10 0.22 -26.23 5.39
C SER A 10 0.19 -24.70 5.57
N GLY A 11 -1.00 -24.10 5.68
CA GLY A 11 -1.19 -22.66 5.88
C GLY A 11 -1.12 -22.17 7.35
N ARG A 12 -0.76 -23.02 8.31
CA ARG A 12 -0.82 -22.71 9.75
C ARG A 12 -0.12 -21.43 10.17
N CYS A 13 1.06 -21.16 9.62
CA CYS A 13 1.82 -19.95 9.95
C CYS A 13 1.11 -18.69 9.50
N MET A 14 0.47 -18.73 8.33
CA MET A 14 -0.30 -17.61 7.81
C MET A 14 -1.55 -17.34 8.65
N LEU A 15 -2.25 -18.38 9.11
CA LEU A 15 -3.41 -18.24 9.99
C LEU A 15 -3.04 -17.62 11.35
N ILE A 16 -1.90 -18.01 11.94
CA ILE A 16 -1.40 -17.42 13.18
C ILE A 16 -1.08 -15.93 12.98
N LEU A 17 -0.40 -15.58 11.88
CA LEU A 17 -0.10 -14.19 11.58
C LEU A 17 -1.36 -13.37 11.39
N MET A 18 -2.35 -13.88 10.65
CA MET A 18 -3.66 -13.23 10.52
C MET A 18 -4.31 -12.96 11.87
N GLY A 19 -4.30 -13.94 12.78
CA GLY A 19 -4.83 -13.77 14.14
C GLY A 19 -4.11 -12.67 14.93
N ILE A 20 -2.79 -12.60 14.85
CA ILE A 20 -2.00 -11.56 15.53
C ILE A 20 -2.32 -10.18 14.96
N TYR A 21 -2.37 -10.04 13.63
CA TYR A 21 -2.73 -8.77 13.00
C TYR A 21 -4.18 -8.36 13.27
N ALA A 22 -5.12 -9.30 13.35
CA ALA A 22 -6.50 -9.02 13.73
C ALA A 22 -6.59 -8.44 15.15
N MET A 23 -5.83 -9.00 16.12
CA MET A 23 -5.74 -8.43 17.45
C MET A 23 -5.13 -7.01 17.44
N TYR A 24 -4.07 -6.79 16.66
CA TYR A 24 -3.46 -5.47 16.52
C TYR A 24 -4.44 -4.43 15.96
N VAL A 25 -5.20 -4.80 14.93
CA VAL A 25 -6.24 -3.93 14.36
C VAL A 25 -7.35 -3.63 15.38
N GLY A 26 -7.79 -4.63 16.15
CA GLY A 26 -8.75 -4.42 17.23
C GLY A 26 -8.27 -3.42 18.28
N PHE A 27 -7.00 -3.46 18.65
CA PHE A 27 -6.40 -2.46 19.54
C PHE A 27 -6.32 -1.06 18.90
N LEU A 28 -6.02 -0.99 17.60
CA LEU A 28 -5.94 0.29 16.90
C LEU A 28 -7.29 0.99 16.80
N TYR A 29 -8.37 0.23 16.58
CA TYR A 29 -9.73 0.77 16.51
C TYR A 29 -10.40 0.88 17.87
N ASN A 30 -9.80 0.37 18.95
CA ASN A 30 -10.41 0.21 20.28
C ASN A 30 -11.80 -0.46 20.23
N ASP A 31 -11.95 -1.40 19.32
CA ASP A 31 -13.17 -2.14 19.09
C ASP A 31 -12.99 -3.58 19.56
N GLN A 32 -13.81 -4.00 20.52
CA GLN A 32 -13.85 -5.37 21.02
C GLN A 32 -15.28 -5.88 20.94
N PHE A 33 -15.47 -7.00 20.27
CA PHE A 33 -16.78 -7.62 20.07
C PHE A 33 -17.82 -6.68 19.43
N SER A 34 -17.38 -5.82 18.49
CA SER A 34 -18.21 -4.79 17.86
C SER A 34 -18.76 -3.72 18.82
N ILE A 35 -18.13 -3.56 19.97
CA ILE A 35 -18.44 -2.51 20.95
C ILE A 35 -17.17 -1.67 21.13
N GLY A 36 -17.31 -0.35 20.99
CA GLY A 36 -16.22 0.57 21.29
C GLY A 36 -15.90 0.58 22.78
N VAL A 37 -14.72 0.12 23.16
CA VAL A 37 -14.28 0.07 24.56
C VAL A 37 -13.40 1.25 24.86
N ASP A 38 -13.82 2.05 25.83
CA ASP A 38 -13.07 3.22 26.28
C ASP A 38 -12.08 2.84 27.40
N TRP A 39 -10.81 2.63 27.01
CA TRP A 39 -9.73 2.28 27.95
C TRP A 39 -9.13 3.48 28.68
N PHE A 40 -9.12 4.66 28.03
CA PHE A 40 -8.35 5.83 28.46
C PHE A 40 -9.20 7.06 28.75
N GLY A 41 -10.52 6.95 28.63
CA GLY A 41 -11.44 8.09 28.73
C GLY A 41 -11.53 8.85 27.40
N SER A 42 -12.77 9.03 26.91
CA SER A 42 -13.01 9.73 25.65
C SER A 42 -12.50 11.18 25.70
N THR A 43 -11.97 11.65 24.59
CA THR A 43 -11.54 13.05 24.42
C THR A 43 -12.70 13.99 24.15
N TRP A 44 -13.89 13.47 23.89
CA TRP A 44 -15.10 14.23 23.61
C TRP A 44 -16.11 14.08 24.75
N SER A 45 -16.68 15.19 25.19
CA SER A 45 -17.79 15.21 26.14
C SER A 45 -19.08 15.64 25.44
N PHE A 46 -20.19 14.98 25.75
CA PHE A 46 -21.52 15.30 25.24
C PHE A 46 -22.39 15.79 26.39
N PRO A 47 -22.50 17.11 26.62
CA PRO A 47 -23.39 17.65 27.64
C PRO A 47 -24.84 17.31 27.30
N GLU A 48 -25.66 17.04 28.30
CA GLU A 48 -27.09 16.77 28.13
C GLU A 48 -27.78 17.90 27.38
N GLY A 49 -28.48 17.60 26.28
CA GLY A 49 -29.20 18.55 25.47
C GLY A 49 -28.41 19.21 24.33
N GLN A 50 -27.14 18.89 24.13
CA GLN A 50 -26.36 19.36 22.98
C GLN A 50 -26.10 18.24 21.98
N VAL A 51 -26.36 18.50 20.69
CA VAL A 51 -26.07 17.57 19.59
C VAL A 51 -24.59 17.56 19.22
N LYS A 52 -23.86 18.64 19.58
CA LYS A 52 -22.43 18.78 19.28
C LYS A 52 -21.59 18.36 20.47
N GLY A 53 -20.65 17.44 20.24
CA GLY A 53 -19.62 17.12 21.22
C GLY A 53 -18.65 18.27 21.43
N VAL A 54 -18.22 18.46 22.67
CA VAL A 54 -17.19 19.44 23.06
C VAL A 54 -15.87 18.69 23.24
N TRP A 55 -14.83 19.15 22.57
CA TRP A 55 -13.50 18.57 22.70
C TRP A 55 -12.83 19.00 24.01
N ASN A 56 -12.28 18.05 24.75
CA ASN A 56 -11.64 18.28 26.07
C ASN A 56 -10.17 18.73 25.98
N GLY A 57 -9.66 19.02 24.78
CA GLY A 57 -8.26 19.46 24.59
C GLY A 57 -7.21 18.37 24.74
N ARG A 58 -7.60 17.11 24.90
CA ARG A 58 -6.70 15.96 24.98
C ARG A 58 -6.68 15.19 23.67
N VAL A 59 -5.55 14.62 23.30
CA VAL A 59 -5.43 13.66 22.20
C VAL A 59 -5.54 12.26 22.79
N TYR A 60 -6.32 11.37 22.14
CA TYR A 60 -6.46 9.99 22.58
C TYR A 60 -5.08 9.30 22.46
N PRO A 61 -4.56 8.68 23.54
CA PRO A 61 -3.16 8.27 23.60
C PRO A 61 -2.83 7.11 22.67
N MET A 62 -3.79 6.23 22.36
CA MET A 62 -3.55 5.05 21.54
C MET A 62 -4.77 4.67 20.70
N GLY A 63 -4.59 4.64 19.39
CA GLY A 63 -5.64 4.27 18.45
C GLY A 63 -6.69 5.37 18.22
N LEU A 64 -7.83 4.96 17.72
CA LEU A 64 -8.96 5.85 17.43
C LEU A 64 -9.88 5.96 18.65
N ASP A 65 -10.50 7.13 18.83
CA ASP A 65 -11.44 7.35 19.91
C ASP A 65 -12.71 6.48 19.69
N PRO A 66 -13.11 5.65 20.67
CA PRO A 66 -14.29 4.77 20.54
C PRO A 66 -15.62 5.52 20.41
N VAL A 67 -15.65 6.81 20.74
CA VAL A 67 -16.88 7.65 20.60
C VAL A 67 -17.35 7.75 19.14
N TRP A 68 -16.45 7.62 18.16
CA TRP A 68 -16.82 7.64 16.74
C TRP A 68 -17.68 6.47 16.32
N HIS A 69 -17.65 5.35 17.04
CA HIS A 69 -18.37 4.13 16.67
C HIS A 69 -19.90 4.32 16.59
N ASP A 70 -20.46 5.08 17.52
CA ASP A 70 -21.93 5.24 17.64
C ASP A 70 -22.47 6.54 17.03
N LYS A 71 -21.68 7.26 16.22
CA LYS A 71 -22.06 8.56 15.66
C LYS A 71 -22.49 8.44 14.20
N GLU A 72 -23.47 9.25 13.79
CA GLU A 72 -23.96 9.29 12.40
C GLU A 72 -22.86 9.61 11.37
N ASN A 73 -21.87 10.39 11.77
CA ASN A 73 -20.71 10.76 10.92
C ASN A 73 -19.55 9.74 10.95
N SER A 74 -19.71 8.61 11.64
CA SER A 74 -18.67 7.58 11.77
C SER A 74 -18.19 7.08 10.41
N LEU A 75 -19.10 6.81 9.50
CA LEU A 75 -18.81 6.34 8.15
C LEU A 75 -17.89 7.30 7.39
N LEU A 76 -18.16 8.60 7.41
CA LEU A 76 -17.37 9.59 6.71
C LEU A 76 -15.95 9.69 7.28
N PHE A 77 -15.83 9.65 8.60
CA PHE A 77 -14.55 9.67 9.31
C PHE A 77 -13.70 8.43 9.00
N TYR A 78 -14.25 7.23 9.19
CA TYR A 78 -13.55 5.97 8.92
C TYR A 78 -13.16 5.82 7.45
N ASN A 79 -14.03 6.23 6.53
CA ASN A 79 -13.76 6.20 5.10
C ASN A 79 -12.54 7.06 4.75
N SER A 80 -12.50 8.31 5.19
CA SER A 80 -11.36 9.20 4.97
C SER A 80 -10.07 8.68 5.60
N PHE A 81 -10.15 8.15 6.82
CA PHE A 81 -8.99 7.60 7.53
C PHE A 81 -8.43 6.37 6.82
N LYS A 82 -9.27 5.37 6.52
CA LYS A 82 -8.87 4.12 5.87
C LYS A 82 -8.26 4.36 4.48
N MET A 83 -8.83 5.30 3.70
CA MET A 83 -8.30 5.66 2.39
C MET A 83 -6.88 6.21 2.48
N LYS A 84 -6.63 7.18 3.35
CA LYS A 84 -5.30 7.77 3.55
C LYS A 84 -4.30 6.74 4.06
N PHE A 85 -4.73 5.90 4.98
CA PHE A 85 -3.90 4.84 5.56
C PHE A 85 -3.51 3.78 4.52
N ALA A 86 -4.44 3.37 3.65
CA ALA A 86 -4.15 2.45 2.55
C ALA A 86 -3.09 3.00 1.58
N VAL A 87 -3.16 4.30 1.27
CA VAL A 87 -2.14 4.97 0.44
C VAL A 87 -0.77 4.99 1.12
N ILE A 88 -0.71 5.31 2.40
CA ILE A 88 0.56 5.33 3.16
C ILE A 88 1.21 3.95 3.15
N PHE A 89 0.45 2.89 3.45
CA PHE A 89 0.96 1.51 3.41
C PHE A 89 1.42 1.10 2.01
N GLY A 90 0.65 1.44 0.98
CA GLY A 90 0.99 1.13 -0.40
C GLY A 90 2.30 1.76 -0.83
N ILE A 91 2.49 3.03 -0.54
CA ILE A 91 3.73 3.73 -0.88
C ILE A 91 4.91 3.19 -0.07
N ALA A 92 4.72 2.91 1.22
CA ALA A 92 5.76 2.31 2.06
C ALA A 92 6.21 0.94 1.51
N GLN A 93 5.28 0.10 1.05
CA GLN A 93 5.61 -1.19 0.43
C GLN A 93 6.34 -1.02 -0.90
N MET A 94 5.95 -0.07 -1.74
CA MET A 94 6.66 0.23 -3.00
C MET A 94 8.07 0.76 -2.74
N ILE A 95 8.27 1.61 -1.75
CA ILE A 95 9.60 2.08 -1.34
C ILE A 95 10.45 0.89 -0.88
N LEU A 96 9.90 -0.01 -0.08
CA LEU A 96 10.59 -1.23 0.33
C LEU A 96 11.00 -2.09 -0.89
N GLY A 97 10.14 -2.22 -1.90
CA GLY A 97 10.47 -2.90 -3.16
C GLY A 97 11.66 -2.29 -3.88
N VAL A 98 11.73 -0.97 -3.97
CA VAL A 98 12.88 -0.26 -4.56
C VAL A 98 14.14 -0.42 -3.70
N VAL A 99 14.04 -0.42 -2.38
CA VAL A 99 15.17 -0.71 -1.48
C VAL A 99 15.70 -2.12 -1.71
N LEU A 100 14.84 -3.12 -1.90
CA LEU A 100 15.26 -4.47 -2.26
C LEU A 100 15.98 -4.51 -3.61
N LYS A 101 15.55 -3.72 -4.60
CA LYS A 101 16.28 -3.54 -5.87
C LYS A 101 17.67 -2.97 -5.64
N PHE A 102 17.81 -2.00 -4.75
CA PHE A 102 19.12 -1.47 -4.33
C PHE A 102 20.02 -2.58 -3.77
N MET A 103 19.50 -3.38 -2.83
CA MET A 103 20.27 -4.47 -2.23
C MET A 103 20.68 -5.52 -3.27
N ASN A 104 19.79 -5.88 -4.19
CA ASN A 104 20.10 -6.80 -5.28
C ASN A 104 21.22 -6.27 -6.18
N ASN A 105 21.19 -5.00 -6.57
CA ASN A 105 22.22 -4.39 -7.41
C ASN A 105 23.58 -4.33 -6.70
N VAL A 106 23.60 -4.07 -5.40
CA VAL A 106 24.83 -4.10 -4.59
C VAL A 106 25.38 -5.52 -4.50
N TYR A 107 24.52 -6.51 -4.25
CA TYR A 107 24.92 -7.91 -4.14
C TYR A 107 25.50 -8.45 -5.46
N MET A 108 24.85 -8.15 -6.59
CA MET A 108 25.30 -8.54 -7.92
C MET A 108 26.46 -7.70 -8.45
N LYS A 109 26.91 -6.68 -7.71
CA LYS A 109 27.97 -5.73 -8.09
C LYS A 109 27.69 -4.97 -9.40
N ASN A 110 26.45 -4.80 -9.76
CA ASN A 110 26.02 -4.04 -10.95
C ASN A 110 25.92 -2.54 -10.64
N TRP A 111 27.06 -1.86 -10.55
CA TRP A 111 27.12 -0.43 -10.22
C TRP A 111 26.46 0.47 -11.26
N VAL A 112 26.35 0.01 -12.51
CA VAL A 112 25.68 0.79 -13.57
C VAL A 112 24.18 0.83 -13.32
N ASP A 113 23.55 -0.32 -13.10
CA ASP A 113 22.13 -0.39 -12.83
C ASP A 113 21.78 0.26 -11.47
N PHE A 114 22.72 0.22 -10.53
CA PHE A 114 22.57 0.91 -9.26
C PHE A 114 22.43 2.43 -9.45
N TRP A 115 23.40 3.07 -10.12
CA TRP A 115 23.41 4.54 -10.26
C TRP A 115 22.48 5.08 -11.34
N CYS A 116 22.27 4.32 -12.41
CA CYS A 116 21.50 4.81 -13.56
C CYS A 116 20.01 4.45 -13.48
N GLU A 117 19.64 3.45 -12.69
CA GLU A 117 18.28 2.98 -12.63
C GLU A 117 17.72 3.04 -11.20
N ALA A 118 18.34 2.37 -10.22
CA ALA A 118 17.79 2.28 -8.87
C ALA A 118 17.75 3.63 -8.15
N VAL A 119 18.81 4.43 -8.25
CA VAL A 119 18.88 5.77 -7.61
C VAL A 119 17.82 6.72 -8.14
N PRO A 120 17.68 6.95 -9.46
CA PRO A 120 16.66 7.86 -9.96
C PRO A 120 15.23 7.33 -9.73
N GLN A 121 15.01 6.01 -9.73
CA GLN A 121 13.72 5.42 -9.38
C GLN A 121 13.33 5.71 -7.92
N MET A 122 14.25 5.54 -6.98
CA MET A 122 14.02 5.90 -5.58
C MET A 122 13.74 7.39 -5.42
N LEU A 123 14.49 8.21 -6.13
CA LEU A 123 14.36 9.66 -6.08
C LEU A 123 12.99 10.11 -6.59
N PHE A 124 12.53 9.54 -7.71
CA PHE A 124 11.18 9.77 -8.25
C PHE A 124 10.09 9.38 -7.24
N MET A 125 10.20 8.19 -6.64
CA MET A 125 9.25 7.72 -5.63
C MET A 125 9.18 8.62 -4.40
N LEU A 126 10.31 9.03 -3.89
CA LEU A 126 10.38 9.88 -2.69
C LEU A 126 9.90 11.30 -2.94
N THR A 127 10.25 11.89 -4.10
CA THR A 127 9.86 13.28 -4.40
C THR A 127 8.37 13.44 -4.66
N PHE A 128 7.72 12.48 -5.30
CA PHE A 128 6.31 12.57 -5.63
C PHE A 128 5.43 11.94 -4.55
N PHE A 129 5.58 10.64 -4.32
CA PHE A 129 4.72 9.90 -3.40
C PHE A 129 5.13 10.07 -1.93
N GLY A 130 6.44 10.13 -1.66
CA GLY A 130 6.93 10.42 -0.31
C GLY A 130 6.49 11.79 0.18
N TRP A 131 6.50 12.80 -0.68
CA TRP A 131 5.99 14.13 -0.37
C TRP A 131 4.49 14.10 -0.04
N MET A 132 3.70 13.32 -0.79
CA MET A 132 2.29 13.15 -0.49
C MET A 132 2.04 12.56 0.90
N ILE A 133 2.83 11.55 1.33
CA ILE A 133 2.75 11.02 2.69
C ILE A 133 3.06 12.12 3.73
N VAL A 134 4.11 12.90 3.51
CA VAL A 134 4.49 13.99 4.41
C VAL A 134 3.34 14.99 4.55
N LEU A 135 2.68 15.38 3.47
CA LEU A 135 1.53 16.27 3.52
C LEU A 135 0.34 15.66 4.27
N ILE A 136 0.06 14.36 4.10
CA ILE A 136 -1.00 13.66 4.83
C ILE A 136 -0.71 13.69 6.34
N VAL A 137 0.50 13.33 6.73
CA VAL A 137 0.90 13.28 8.14
C VAL A 137 0.91 14.68 8.76
N MET A 138 1.44 15.68 8.05
CA MET A 138 1.41 17.07 8.52
C MET A 138 -0.01 17.58 8.71
N LYS A 139 -0.92 17.27 7.77
CA LYS A 139 -2.33 17.61 7.90
C LYS A 139 -2.98 17.00 9.14
N TRP A 140 -2.58 15.80 9.54
CA TRP A 140 -3.08 15.16 10.77
C TRP A 140 -2.51 15.77 12.05
N LEU A 141 -1.29 16.31 12.01
CA LEU A 141 -0.63 16.89 13.17
C LEU A 141 -1.07 18.32 13.46
N ILE A 142 -1.64 19.02 12.49
CA ILE A 142 -2.08 20.42 12.64
C ILE A 142 -3.40 20.47 13.40
N ASN A 143 -3.47 21.39 14.39
CA ASN A 143 -4.71 21.69 15.09
C ASN A 143 -5.57 22.64 14.22
N TRP A 144 -6.60 22.08 13.58
CA TRP A 144 -7.49 22.81 12.67
C TRP A 144 -8.46 23.73 13.38
N ASP A 145 -8.81 23.48 14.64
CA ASP A 145 -9.72 24.37 15.40
C ASP A 145 -9.15 25.77 15.52
N VAL A 146 -7.84 25.86 15.80
CA VAL A 146 -7.13 27.15 15.89
C VAL A 146 -7.03 27.83 14.52
N ARG A 147 -6.79 27.09 13.45
CA ARG A 147 -6.66 27.63 12.09
C ARG A 147 -8.00 28.05 11.49
N MET A 148 -9.05 27.26 11.68
CA MET A 148 -10.40 27.62 11.23
C MET A 148 -10.92 28.89 11.93
N ALA A 149 -10.48 29.15 13.15
CA ALA A 149 -10.76 30.43 13.84
C ALA A 149 -10.06 31.64 13.18
N GLN A 150 -9.08 31.40 12.31
CA GLN A 150 -8.34 32.39 11.54
C GLN A 150 -8.78 32.46 10.05
N ASP A 151 -9.93 31.87 9.72
CA ASP A 151 -10.47 31.74 8.34
C ASP A 151 -9.63 30.86 7.39
N ASP A 152 -8.69 30.04 7.91
CA ASP A 152 -7.95 29.06 7.11
C ASP A 152 -8.79 27.81 6.89
N THR A 153 -9.08 27.47 5.63
CA THR A 153 -9.76 26.22 5.27
C THR A 153 -8.77 25.08 5.10
N PRO A 154 -9.12 23.83 5.54
CA PRO A 154 -8.24 22.70 5.35
C PRO A 154 -8.06 22.37 3.85
N PRO A 155 -6.82 22.38 3.31
CA PRO A 155 -6.58 22.17 1.89
C PRO A 155 -6.99 20.76 1.44
N SER A 156 -7.50 20.67 0.22
CA SER A 156 -7.69 19.37 -0.44
C SER A 156 -6.34 18.83 -0.91
N LEU A 157 -5.87 17.71 -0.34
CA LEU A 157 -4.59 17.12 -0.71
C LEU A 157 -4.53 16.69 -2.18
N ILE A 158 -5.67 16.34 -2.77
CA ILE A 158 -5.76 15.99 -4.21
C ILE A 158 -5.50 17.22 -5.05
N ASN A 159 -6.14 18.36 -4.74
CA ASN A 159 -5.91 19.61 -5.44
C ASN A 159 -4.46 20.09 -5.27
N THR A 160 -3.90 19.96 -4.07
CA THR A 160 -2.49 20.29 -3.81
C THR A 160 -1.55 19.45 -4.66
N LEU A 161 -1.84 18.15 -4.85
CA LEU A 161 -1.05 17.26 -5.69
C LEU A 161 -1.18 17.59 -7.18
N ILE A 162 -2.38 17.97 -7.63
CA ILE A 162 -2.63 18.42 -9.00
C ILE A 162 -1.89 19.74 -9.25
N SER A 163 -1.99 20.68 -8.33
CA SER A 163 -1.29 21.97 -8.40
C SER A 163 0.23 21.81 -8.37
N PHE A 164 0.75 20.83 -7.62
CA PHE A 164 2.16 20.46 -7.61
C PHE A 164 2.68 20.10 -9.02
N ALA A 165 1.87 19.37 -9.80
CA ALA A 165 2.25 18.94 -11.15
C ALA A 165 2.02 20.01 -12.22
N LEU A 166 0.94 20.80 -12.12
CA LEU A 166 0.50 21.74 -13.15
C LEU A 166 0.98 23.18 -12.91
N HIS A 167 1.02 23.63 -11.65
CA HIS A 167 1.37 25.00 -11.27
C HIS A 167 2.55 25.01 -10.28
N PRO A 168 3.79 24.89 -10.76
CA PRO A 168 4.96 24.80 -9.90
C PRO A 168 5.12 26.06 -9.03
N GLY A 169 5.16 25.85 -7.71
CA GLY A 169 5.38 26.94 -6.74
C GLY A 169 4.14 27.70 -6.29
N GLN A 170 2.96 27.46 -6.86
CA GLN A 170 1.71 28.05 -6.39
C GLN A 170 0.97 27.04 -5.52
N VAL A 171 0.61 27.47 -4.31
CA VAL A 171 -0.18 26.68 -3.37
C VAL A 171 -1.30 27.58 -2.87
N ASP A 172 -2.56 27.20 -3.14
CA ASP A 172 -3.71 28.02 -2.79
C ASP A 172 -3.88 28.13 -1.26
N ASP A 173 -3.72 27.01 -0.54
CA ASP A 173 -3.82 26.94 0.92
C ASP A 173 -2.58 26.25 1.50
N PRO A 174 -1.49 26.96 1.85
CA PRO A 174 -0.27 26.35 2.34
C PRO A 174 -0.43 25.80 3.76
N LEU A 175 0.02 24.56 4.00
CA LEU A 175 0.11 23.99 5.35
C LEU A 175 1.19 24.68 6.19
N PHE A 176 2.24 25.21 5.53
CA PHE A 176 3.33 25.97 6.13
C PHE A 176 3.90 27.01 5.13
N GLU A 177 4.49 28.08 5.63
CA GLU A 177 4.90 29.24 4.83
C GLU A 177 5.85 28.94 3.65
N SER A 178 6.74 27.95 3.79
CA SER A 178 7.73 27.59 2.78
C SER A 178 7.30 26.46 1.84
N GLN A 179 6.04 26.01 1.89
CA GLN A 179 5.56 24.83 1.13
C GLN A 179 5.76 25.01 -0.39
N GLY A 180 5.45 26.17 -0.94
CA GLY A 180 5.60 26.43 -2.38
C GLY A 180 7.04 26.32 -2.86
N GLN A 181 8.00 26.81 -2.08
CA GLN A 181 9.43 26.70 -2.41
C GLN A 181 9.93 25.24 -2.37
N VAL A 182 9.56 24.50 -1.32
CA VAL A 182 9.92 23.09 -1.22
C VAL A 182 9.34 22.28 -2.37
N GLN A 183 8.08 22.51 -2.70
CA GLN A 183 7.43 21.84 -3.84
C GLN A 183 8.12 22.16 -5.17
N PHE A 184 8.54 23.38 -5.38
CA PHE A 184 9.27 23.76 -6.59
C PHE A 184 10.60 23.01 -6.73
N TYR A 185 11.39 22.91 -5.66
CA TYR A 185 12.63 22.14 -5.68
C TYR A 185 12.41 20.64 -5.89
N LEU A 186 11.38 20.08 -5.24
CA LEU A 186 11.03 18.67 -5.42
C LEU A 186 10.57 18.38 -6.85
N LEU A 187 9.81 19.30 -7.46
CA LEU A 187 9.40 19.16 -8.87
C LEU A 187 10.59 19.15 -9.81
N ILE A 188 11.54 20.08 -9.63
CA ILE A 188 12.78 20.08 -10.43
C ILE A 188 13.52 18.76 -10.29
N LEU A 189 13.63 18.25 -9.07
CA LEU A 189 14.31 16.99 -8.79
C LEU A 189 13.60 15.80 -9.44
N MET A 190 12.25 15.76 -9.41
CA MET A 190 11.42 14.75 -10.07
C MET A 190 11.62 14.81 -11.60
N VAL A 191 11.52 15.98 -12.19
CA VAL A 191 11.69 16.17 -13.64
C VAL A 191 13.10 15.80 -14.08
N LEU A 192 14.14 16.07 -13.28
CA LEU A 192 15.51 15.70 -13.58
C LEU A 192 15.76 14.18 -13.48
N SER A 193 15.02 13.48 -12.63
CA SER A 193 15.17 12.02 -12.45
C SER A 193 14.76 11.22 -13.68
N VAL A 194 13.78 11.68 -14.46
CA VAL A 194 13.29 10.99 -15.65
C VAL A 194 14.31 10.97 -16.80
N PRO A 195 14.91 12.11 -17.23
CA PRO A 195 15.99 12.08 -18.21
C PRO A 195 17.24 11.34 -17.71
N TRP A 196 17.51 11.38 -16.42
CA TRP A 196 18.59 10.60 -15.82
C TRP A 196 18.42 9.11 -16.10
N MET A 197 17.26 8.56 -15.81
CA MET A 197 16.91 7.16 -16.11
C MET A 197 17.01 6.84 -17.60
N LEU A 198 16.51 7.76 -18.46
CA LEU A 198 16.38 7.54 -19.89
C LEU A 198 17.72 7.57 -20.64
N ILE A 199 18.60 8.53 -20.31
CA ILE A 199 19.73 8.89 -21.18
C ILE A 199 21.05 8.28 -20.68
N ILE A 200 21.29 8.25 -19.38
CA ILE A 200 22.62 7.92 -18.83
C ILE A 200 22.95 6.43 -19.03
N LYS A 201 21.99 5.53 -18.80
CA LYS A 201 22.19 4.07 -18.94
C LYS A 201 22.57 3.67 -20.38
N PRO A 202 21.84 4.07 -21.44
CA PRO A 202 22.21 3.76 -22.81
C PRO A 202 23.59 4.30 -23.23
N ILE A 203 23.96 5.50 -22.76
CA ILE A 203 25.27 6.08 -23.05
C ILE A 203 26.41 5.25 -22.44
N ILE A 204 26.27 4.82 -21.19
CA ILE A 204 27.30 4.02 -20.52
C ILE A 204 27.40 2.64 -21.15
N LEU A 205 26.30 1.98 -21.46
CA LEU A 205 26.28 0.67 -22.11
C LEU A 205 26.86 0.73 -23.51
N SER A 206 26.51 1.73 -24.32
CA SER A 206 27.09 1.93 -25.66
C SER A 206 28.57 2.20 -25.62
N ARG A 207 29.07 2.94 -24.62
CA ARG A 207 30.51 3.16 -24.44
C ARG A 207 31.25 1.90 -23.99
N ARG A 208 30.64 1.04 -23.17
CA ARG A 208 31.21 -0.24 -22.74
C ARG A 208 31.29 -1.23 -23.93
N ALA A 209 30.19 -1.39 -24.67
CA ALA A 209 30.14 -2.26 -25.83
C ALA A 209 31.19 -1.91 -26.89
N LYS A 210 31.49 -0.61 -27.08
CA LYS A 210 32.60 -0.17 -27.97
C LYS A 210 33.98 -0.48 -27.43
N LYS A 211 34.15 -0.62 -26.12
CA LYS A 211 35.47 -0.81 -25.50
C LYS A 211 35.90 -2.28 -25.37
N HIS A 212 34.95 -3.22 -25.23
CA HIS A 212 35.23 -4.63 -24.99
C HIS A 212 34.23 -5.55 -25.73
N PRO A 213 34.32 -5.66 -27.06
CA PRO A 213 33.36 -6.43 -27.84
C PRO A 213 33.36 -7.96 -27.58
N HIS A 214 34.47 -8.53 -27.10
CA HIS A 214 34.61 -9.98 -26.88
C HIS A 214 34.48 -10.47 -25.43
N GLN A 215 34.57 -9.60 -24.44
CA GLN A 215 34.46 -10.02 -23.03
C GLN A 215 33.01 -10.11 -22.49
N GLU A 216 32.09 -9.42 -23.12
CA GLU A 216 30.66 -9.50 -22.71
C GLU A 216 30.00 -10.78 -23.20
N GLU A 217 30.30 -11.27 -24.41
CA GLU A 217 29.82 -12.56 -24.91
C GLU A 217 30.32 -13.74 -24.07
N GLU A 218 31.59 -13.72 -23.64
CA GLU A 218 32.15 -14.81 -22.83
C GLU A 218 31.65 -14.81 -21.38
N SER A 219 31.37 -13.65 -20.81
CA SER A 219 30.86 -13.55 -19.44
C SER A 219 29.37 -13.89 -19.32
N GLU A 220 28.57 -13.68 -20.38
CA GLU A 220 27.17 -14.08 -20.40
C GLU A 220 26.98 -15.56 -20.71
N LEU A 221 27.83 -16.13 -21.58
CA LEU A 221 27.88 -17.59 -21.80
C LEU A 221 28.23 -18.36 -20.53
N MET A 222 29.08 -17.81 -19.67
CA MET A 222 29.41 -18.44 -18.37
C MET A 222 28.29 -18.29 -17.32
N LYS A 223 27.44 -17.28 -17.43
CA LYS A 223 26.37 -17.05 -16.43
C LYS A 223 25.10 -17.88 -16.66
N ASN A 224 24.80 -18.24 -17.90
CA ASN A 224 23.58 -19.00 -18.24
C ASN A 224 23.79 -19.95 -19.43
N PRO A 225 24.28 -21.18 -19.22
CA PRO A 225 24.53 -22.15 -20.30
C PRO A 225 23.26 -22.79 -20.89
N THR A 226 22.05 -22.44 -20.43
CA THR A 226 20.80 -23.14 -20.76
C THR A 226 19.71 -22.31 -21.40
N LEU A 227 19.98 -21.05 -21.81
CA LEU A 227 18.98 -20.23 -22.51
C LEU A 227 19.12 -20.37 -24.03
N PRO A 228 18.01 -20.60 -24.76
CA PRO A 228 18.04 -20.63 -26.23
C PRO A 228 18.41 -19.26 -26.80
N HIS A 229 19.18 -19.28 -27.89
CA HIS A 229 19.77 -18.18 -28.65
C HIS A 229 18.72 -17.23 -29.31
N GLU A 230 17.82 -16.58 -28.60
CA GLU A 230 16.84 -15.70 -29.24
C GLU A 230 16.70 -14.28 -28.64
N GLU A 231 17.60 -13.84 -27.81
CA GLU A 231 17.67 -12.41 -27.51
C GLU A 231 18.98 -11.83 -28.03
N SER A 232 18.97 -11.45 -29.33
CA SER A 232 20.01 -10.60 -29.90
C SER A 232 20.05 -9.28 -29.11
N HIS A 233 21.10 -9.09 -28.31
CA HIS A 233 21.31 -7.82 -27.61
C HIS A 233 21.30 -6.68 -28.60
N PRO A 234 20.52 -5.61 -28.36
CA PRO A 234 20.45 -4.47 -29.24
C PRO A 234 21.85 -3.86 -29.40
N THR A 235 22.44 -4.04 -30.56
CA THR A 235 23.76 -3.53 -30.88
C THR A 235 23.76 -2.06 -31.27
N SER A 236 22.59 -1.51 -31.60
CA SER A 236 22.42 -0.12 -31.98
C SER A 236 22.07 0.75 -30.75
N PHE A 237 22.74 1.90 -30.60
CA PHE A 237 22.39 2.89 -29.58
C PHE A 237 20.92 3.28 -29.58
N MET A 238 20.29 3.30 -30.77
CA MET A 238 18.89 3.66 -30.92
C MET A 238 17.96 2.58 -30.33
N GLU A 239 18.29 1.30 -30.48
CA GLU A 239 17.54 0.20 -29.86
C GLU A 239 17.64 0.21 -28.34
N LEU A 240 18.84 0.43 -27.81
CA LEU A 240 19.06 0.58 -26.36
C LEU A 240 18.27 1.77 -25.80
N LEU A 241 18.20 2.88 -26.53
CA LEU A 241 17.44 4.05 -26.11
C LEU A 241 15.94 3.77 -26.12
N ILE A 242 15.42 3.08 -27.13
CA ILE A 242 13.99 2.71 -27.24
C ILE A 242 13.64 1.76 -26.09
N PHE A 243 14.45 0.74 -25.86
CA PHE A 243 14.21 -0.22 -24.75
C PHE A 243 14.19 0.48 -23.40
N GLN A 244 15.16 1.33 -23.12
CA GLN A 244 15.22 2.10 -21.88
C GLN A 244 14.07 3.11 -21.78
N GLY A 245 13.62 3.65 -22.90
CA GLY A 245 12.44 4.52 -22.96
C GLY A 245 11.17 3.80 -22.52
N ILE A 246 10.95 2.59 -23.02
CA ILE A 246 9.80 1.76 -22.64
C ILE A 246 9.86 1.44 -21.15
N GLU A 247 11.01 1.01 -20.64
CA GLU A 247 11.19 0.67 -19.22
C GLU A 247 10.93 1.89 -18.31
N THR A 248 11.41 3.07 -18.70
CA THR A 248 11.20 4.32 -17.95
C THR A 248 9.72 4.72 -17.92
N ILE A 249 9.04 4.67 -19.06
CA ILE A 249 7.60 4.98 -19.15
C ILE A 249 6.79 3.97 -18.35
N GLU A 250 7.08 2.69 -18.49
CA GLU A 250 6.42 1.62 -17.73
C GLU A 250 6.59 1.82 -16.22
N TYR A 251 7.80 2.19 -15.77
CA TYR A 251 8.05 2.47 -14.37
C TYR A 251 7.24 3.68 -13.86
N CYS A 252 7.28 4.81 -14.55
CA CYS A 252 6.61 6.04 -14.13
C CYS A 252 5.08 5.88 -14.11
N LEU A 253 4.50 5.34 -15.18
CA LEU A 253 3.06 5.07 -15.25
C LEU A 253 2.66 3.95 -14.30
N GLY A 254 3.49 2.92 -14.18
CA GLY A 254 3.29 1.83 -13.22
C GLY A 254 3.23 2.32 -11.78
N CYS A 255 4.09 3.24 -11.36
CA CYS A 255 4.05 3.80 -10.00
C CYS A 255 2.72 4.50 -9.70
N ILE A 256 2.20 5.30 -10.64
CA ILE A 256 0.91 5.98 -10.48
C ILE A 256 -0.23 4.96 -10.41
N SER A 257 -0.25 4.01 -11.35
CA SER A 257 -1.27 2.96 -11.41
C SER A 257 -1.25 2.06 -10.17
N HIS A 258 -0.07 1.66 -9.70
CA HIS A 258 0.07 0.82 -8.52
C HIS A 258 -0.36 1.54 -7.24
N THR A 259 -0.07 2.83 -7.11
CA THR A 259 -0.56 3.63 -5.98
C THR A 259 -2.10 3.67 -5.95
N ALA A 260 -2.73 3.84 -7.12
CA ALA A 260 -4.18 3.76 -7.22
C ALA A 260 -4.73 2.35 -6.91
N SER A 261 -3.99 1.28 -7.27
CA SER A 261 -4.39 -0.10 -6.98
C SER A 261 -4.42 -0.41 -5.48
N TYR A 262 -3.58 0.24 -4.67
CA TYR A 262 -3.61 0.07 -3.21
C TYR A 262 -4.89 0.59 -2.54
N LEU A 263 -5.64 1.48 -3.20
CA LEU A 263 -6.98 1.89 -2.73
C LEU A 263 -7.98 0.73 -2.66
N ARG A 264 -7.67 -0.39 -3.28
CA ARG A 264 -8.47 -1.63 -3.16
C ARG A 264 -8.54 -2.13 -1.72
N LEU A 265 -7.48 -1.98 -0.92
CA LEU A 265 -7.50 -2.33 0.50
C LEU A 265 -8.54 -1.51 1.27
N TRP A 266 -8.61 -0.21 1.00
CA TRP A 266 -9.64 0.65 1.56
C TRP A 266 -11.03 0.22 1.12
N ALA A 267 -11.24 -0.03 -0.18
CA ALA A 267 -12.55 -0.39 -0.72
C ALA A 267 -13.06 -1.72 -0.13
N LEU A 268 -12.20 -2.74 0.00
CA LEU A 268 -12.56 -4.02 0.61
C LEU A 268 -12.89 -3.88 2.09
N SER A 269 -12.09 -3.14 2.84
CA SER A 269 -12.36 -2.91 4.28
C SER A 269 -13.67 -2.15 4.51
N LEU A 270 -13.98 -1.18 3.64
CA LEU A 270 -15.23 -0.44 3.70
C LEU A 270 -16.42 -1.33 3.34
N ALA A 271 -16.30 -2.11 2.27
CA ALA A 271 -17.35 -3.03 1.83
C ALA A 271 -17.68 -4.06 2.92
N HIS A 272 -16.66 -4.64 3.56
CA HIS A 272 -16.87 -5.58 4.67
C HIS A 272 -17.66 -4.96 5.83
N SER A 273 -17.25 -3.78 6.29
CA SER A 273 -17.94 -3.10 7.41
C SER A 273 -19.37 -2.70 7.06
N GLN A 274 -19.60 -2.18 5.86
CA GLN A 274 -20.95 -1.79 5.42
C GLN A 274 -21.87 -2.99 5.19
N LEU A 275 -21.36 -4.08 4.65
CA LEU A 275 -22.13 -5.28 4.42
C LEU A 275 -22.56 -5.93 5.76
N SER A 276 -21.66 -5.92 6.74
CA SER A 276 -21.97 -6.38 8.10
C SER A 276 -23.09 -5.56 8.75
N GLU A 277 -23.02 -4.24 8.65
CA GLU A 277 -24.04 -3.32 9.16
C GLU A 277 -25.39 -3.51 8.46
N VAL A 278 -25.41 -3.68 7.14
CA VAL A 278 -26.63 -3.94 6.38
C VAL A 278 -27.27 -5.27 6.80
N PHE A 279 -26.50 -6.32 6.99
CA PHE A 279 -27.04 -7.60 7.44
C PHE A 279 -27.65 -7.50 8.83
N TRP A 280 -27.03 -6.77 9.74
CA TRP A 280 -27.58 -6.50 11.05
C TRP A 280 -28.90 -5.73 10.96
N ASN A 281 -28.89 -4.56 10.32
CA ASN A 281 -30.03 -3.64 10.28
C ASN A 281 -31.22 -4.16 9.44
N LYS A 282 -30.98 -4.95 8.39
CA LYS A 282 -32.02 -5.39 7.46
C LYS A 282 -32.54 -6.80 7.73
N ILE A 283 -31.71 -7.67 8.28
CA ILE A 283 -32.09 -9.07 8.52
C ILE A 283 -32.45 -9.29 9.97
N LEU A 284 -31.61 -8.93 10.92
CA LEU A 284 -31.80 -9.28 12.31
C LEU A 284 -32.66 -8.28 13.07
N GLN A 285 -32.48 -7.00 12.87
CA GLN A 285 -33.19 -5.96 13.61
C GLN A 285 -34.73 -6.03 13.46
N PRO A 286 -35.32 -6.23 12.26
CA PRO A 286 -36.78 -6.39 12.13
C PRO A 286 -37.30 -7.60 12.89
N GLY A 287 -36.50 -8.64 13.08
CA GLY A 287 -36.87 -9.79 13.90
C GLY A 287 -36.90 -9.46 15.38
N LEU A 288 -35.98 -8.65 15.86
CA LEU A 288 -35.94 -8.17 17.24
C LEU A 288 -37.14 -7.25 17.55
N ASP A 289 -37.45 -6.34 16.62
CA ASP A 289 -38.53 -5.34 16.78
C ASP A 289 -39.91 -5.97 16.72
N SER A 290 -40.08 -7.11 16.02
CA SER A 290 -41.38 -7.78 15.90
C SER A 290 -41.85 -8.45 17.20
N GLY A 291 -40.96 -8.74 18.13
CA GLY A 291 -41.27 -9.41 19.41
C GLY A 291 -41.77 -10.87 19.28
N ASN A 292 -41.85 -11.40 18.06
CA ASN A 292 -42.31 -12.78 17.84
C ASN A 292 -41.12 -13.75 17.82
N PRO A 293 -41.04 -14.73 18.75
CA PRO A 293 -39.90 -15.62 18.86
C PRO A 293 -39.69 -16.51 17.62
N ILE A 294 -40.76 -16.88 16.93
CA ILE A 294 -40.71 -17.72 15.73
C ILE A 294 -40.08 -16.94 14.55
N MET A 295 -40.49 -15.69 14.37
CA MET A 295 -39.94 -14.83 13.32
C MET A 295 -38.47 -14.51 13.56
N LEU A 296 -38.10 -14.24 14.80
CA LEU A 296 -36.70 -14.02 15.19
C LEU A 296 -35.84 -15.26 14.90
N TYR A 297 -36.34 -16.47 15.19
CA TYR A 297 -35.60 -17.70 14.92
C TYR A 297 -35.35 -17.92 13.43
N ILE A 298 -36.33 -17.68 12.58
CA ILE A 298 -36.20 -17.81 11.12
C ILE A 298 -35.20 -16.77 10.59
N LEU A 299 -35.35 -15.50 10.98
CA LEU A 299 -34.45 -14.44 10.53
C LEU A 299 -33.03 -14.64 11.05
N PHE A 300 -32.87 -15.20 12.25
CA PHE A 300 -31.55 -15.54 12.78
C PHE A 300 -30.84 -16.62 11.95
N ILE A 301 -31.57 -17.63 11.46
CA ILE A 301 -30.98 -18.64 10.57
C ILE A 301 -30.46 -17.99 9.26
N PHE A 302 -31.29 -17.11 8.66
CA PHE A 302 -30.86 -16.38 7.45
C PHE A 302 -29.67 -15.46 7.72
N PHE A 303 -29.66 -14.76 8.85
CA PHE A 303 -28.57 -13.93 9.28
C PHE A 303 -27.27 -14.74 9.47
N ALA A 304 -27.35 -15.86 10.19
CA ALA A 304 -26.22 -16.73 10.41
C ALA A 304 -25.65 -17.31 9.11
N LEU A 305 -26.53 -17.73 8.18
CA LEU A 305 -26.14 -18.25 6.88
C LEU A 305 -25.48 -17.17 6.02
N ALA A 306 -26.06 -15.96 5.98
CA ALA A 306 -25.50 -14.82 5.25
C ALA A 306 -24.14 -14.39 5.82
N THR A 307 -24.02 -14.29 7.14
CA THR A 307 -22.78 -13.92 7.81
C THR A 307 -21.68 -14.96 7.55
N LEU A 308 -21.99 -16.24 7.70
CA LEU A 308 -21.00 -17.30 7.50
C LEU A 308 -20.64 -17.48 6.03
N GLY A 309 -21.61 -17.45 5.12
CA GLY A 309 -21.37 -17.66 3.69
C GLY A 309 -20.75 -16.45 3.00
N VAL A 310 -21.30 -15.28 3.22
CA VAL A 310 -20.86 -14.06 2.50
C VAL A 310 -19.68 -13.39 3.21
N LEU A 311 -19.83 -13.07 4.50
CA LEU A 311 -18.77 -12.34 5.21
C LEU A 311 -17.54 -13.19 5.49
N LEU A 312 -17.71 -14.42 5.98
CA LEU A 312 -16.58 -15.26 6.37
C LEU A 312 -15.91 -15.94 5.18
N VAL A 313 -16.65 -16.53 4.27
CA VAL A 313 -16.08 -17.32 3.18
C VAL A 313 -15.76 -16.46 1.99
N MET A 314 -16.74 -15.72 1.44
CA MET A 314 -16.52 -14.97 0.20
C MET A 314 -15.58 -13.78 0.42
N ASP A 315 -15.79 -13.00 1.45
CA ASP A 315 -15.03 -11.77 1.69
C ASP A 315 -13.59 -12.08 2.14
N ALA A 316 -13.39 -13.08 3.00
CA ALA A 316 -12.06 -13.54 3.37
C ALA A 316 -11.26 -14.09 2.18
N LEU A 317 -11.91 -14.85 1.28
CA LEU A 317 -11.28 -15.36 0.07
C LEU A 317 -10.91 -14.22 -0.89
N GLU A 318 -11.81 -13.25 -1.09
CA GLU A 318 -11.58 -12.09 -1.93
C GLU A 318 -10.43 -11.22 -1.40
N CYS A 319 -10.41 -10.93 -0.10
CA CYS A 319 -9.30 -10.21 0.54
C CYS A 319 -7.96 -10.93 0.35
N TYR A 320 -7.93 -12.24 0.48
CA TYR A 320 -6.72 -13.04 0.26
C TYR A 320 -6.22 -12.95 -1.18
N LEU A 321 -7.09 -13.13 -2.17
CA LEU A 321 -6.74 -13.03 -3.59
C LEU A 321 -6.23 -11.62 -3.96
N HIS A 322 -6.86 -10.59 -3.43
CA HIS A 322 -6.42 -9.22 -3.67
C HIS A 322 -5.10 -8.89 -2.98
N ALA A 323 -4.85 -9.41 -1.78
CA ALA A 323 -3.55 -9.27 -1.12
C ALA A 323 -2.43 -9.95 -1.90
N LEU A 324 -2.67 -11.16 -2.43
CA LEU A 324 -1.72 -11.84 -3.32
C LEU A 324 -1.45 -11.04 -4.59
N ARG A 325 -2.47 -10.49 -5.22
CA ARG A 325 -2.30 -9.66 -6.40
C ARG A 325 -1.46 -8.43 -6.12
N LEU A 326 -1.72 -7.71 -5.03
CA LEU A 326 -0.92 -6.57 -4.60
C LEU A 326 0.55 -6.95 -4.37
N LEU A 327 0.80 -8.12 -3.79
CA LEU A 327 2.16 -8.60 -3.59
C LEU A 327 2.86 -8.93 -4.92
N TRP A 328 2.19 -9.61 -5.83
CA TRP A 328 2.81 -10.06 -7.09
C TRP A 328 2.98 -8.94 -8.11
N VAL A 329 1.96 -8.13 -8.32
CA VAL A 329 1.97 -7.11 -9.37
C VAL A 329 2.64 -5.83 -8.88
N GLU A 330 2.24 -5.30 -7.74
CA GLU A 330 2.68 -3.99 -7.29
C GLU A 330 4.04 -4.01 -6.57
N PHE A 331 4.35 -5.08 -5.86
CA PHE A 331 5.57 -5.18 -5.08
C PHE A 331 6.70 -5.89 -5.83
N GLN A 332 6.47 -7.11 -6.32
CA GLN A 332 7.53 -7.91 -6.94
C GLN A 332 8.02 -7.33 -8.27
N THR A 333 7.17 -6.66 -9.05
CA THR A 333 7.58 -5.99 -10.29
C THR A 333 8.64 -4.93 -10.08
N LYS A 334 8.81 -4.40 -8.87
CA LYS A 334 9.81 -3.38 -8.57
C LYS A 334 11.23 -3.92 -8.49
N PHE A 335 11.42 -5.16 -8.06
CA PHE A 335 12.76 -5.71 -7.83
C PHE A 335 13.01 -7.09 -8.43
N TYR A 336 11.96 -7.84 -8.78
CA TYR A 336 12.10 -9.20 -9.26
C TYR A 336 12.40 -9.24 -10.76
N ALA A 337 13.62 -9.63 -11.10
CA ALA A 337 14.08 -9.76 -12.48
C ALA A 337 14.18 -11.21 -12.97
N GLY A 338 13.82 -12.21 -12.14
CA GLY A 338 13.90 -13.62 -12.48
C GLY A 338 15.35 -14.16 -12.66
N LYS A 339 16.35 -13.39 -12.25
CA LYS A 339 17.77 -13.75 -12.31
C LYS A 339 18.24 -14.25 -10.96
N GLY A 340 19.18 -15.19 -10.93
CA GLY A 340 19.79 -15.73 -9.71
C GLY A 340 19.48 -17.19 -9.48
N TYR A 341 19.62 -17.63 -8.22
CA TYR A 341 19.38 -19.00 -7.84
C TYR A 341 17.89 -19.32 -7.79
N LYS A 342 17.55 -20.59 -8.12
CA LYS A 342 16.18 -21.08 -7.98
C LYS A 342 15.74 -20.96 -6.51
N PHE A 343 14.52 -20.50 -6.27
CA PHE A 343 13.97 -20.43 -4.92
C PHE A 343 13.83 -21.84 -4.35
N ALA A 344 14.55 -22.11 -3.27
CA ALA A 344 14.45 -23.31 -2.48
C ALA A 344 14.07 -22.93 -1.05
N PRO A 345 12.85 -23.28 -0.58
CA PRO A 345 12.45 -22.99 0.79
C PRO A 345 13.30 -23.80 1.76
N LEU A 346 13.69 -23.22 2.88
CA LEU A 346 14.39 -23.91 3.94
C LEU A 346 13.47 -25.01 4.51
N ASN A 347 13.77 -26.26 4.22
CA ASN A 347 13.06 -27.40 4.73
C ASN A 347 13.99 -28.22 5.64
N PHE A 348 13.70 -28.24 6.93
CA PHE A 348 14.51 -28.96 7.90
C PHE A 348 14.51 -30.49 7.69
N HIS A 349 13.46 -31.00 7.07
CA HIS A 349 13.37 -32.41 6.74
C HIS A 349 14.42 -32.84 5.69
N ASP A 350 14.53 -32.03 4.62
CA ASP A 350 15.47 -32.30 3.51
C ASP A 350 16.93 -32.16 3.98
N LEU A 351 17.18 -31.20 4.89
CA LEU A 351 18.49 -31.03 5.52
C LEU A 351 18.89 -32.22 6.42
N LEU A 352 17.92 -32.82 7.09
CA LEU A 352 18.18 -33.98 7.97
C LEU A 352 18.34 -35.28 7.19
N VAL A 353 17.68 -35.42 6.05
CA VAL A 353 17.74 -36.61 5.19
C VAL A 353 18.96 -36.56 4.28
N GLY A 354 19.60 -35.41 4.12
CA GLY A 354 20.83 -35.28 3.32
C GLY A 354 20.59 -35.40 1.81
N GLU A 355 19.40 -35.07 1.34
CA GLU A 355 19.15 -34.94 -0.10
C GLU A 355 19.88 -33.72 -0.62
N ASP A 356 20.88 -33.91 -1.46
CA ASP A 356 21.68 -32.87 -2.10
C ASP A 356 20.80 -32.00 -3.02
N TRP A 357 21.05 -30.70 -2.95
CA TRP A 357 20.36 -29.63 -3.65
C TRP A 357 20.69 -29.55 -5.15
#